data_addd4de0061105a1bd583a079e4325cb
#
_entry.id   addd4de0061105a1bd583a079e4325cb
#
_cell.length_a   1.000
_cell.length_b   1.000
_cell.length_c   1.000
_cell.angle_alpha   90.00
_cell.angle_beta   90.00
_cell.angle_gamma   90.00
#
_symmetry.space_group_name_H-M   'P 1'
#
loop_
_entity.id
_entity.type
_entity.pdbx_description
1 polymer ?
#
loop_
_entity_poly.entity_id
_entity_poly.type
_entity_poly.pdbx_seq_one_letter_code
_entity_poly.pdbx_strand_id
1 'polypeptide(L)'
;GKTDPMEKRTRVRARVISHALKDILTEGDKVIVMGHKRPDLDAIGAAIGVSRFALMNNLEAYVVLNESDIDPTLRRVMDEIDKKPELKERFITSDDAWDMMTSKTTVVVVDTHKPEMVLDENVLNKANRKVVIDHHRRGESFISNPLLVYMEPYASSTAELVTELLEYQPTEQRLTRLESTVMY
;
A
#
# COMPACT_ATOMS: atom_id res chain seq x y z
N GLY A 1 -24.28 7.94 -19.81
CA GLY A 1 -23.42 8.40 -20.89
C GLY A 1 -22.44 7.34 -21.32
N LYS A 2 -21.84 7.55 -22.45
CA LYS A 2 -20.85 6.62 -22.96
C LYS A 2 -19.60 6.67 -22.08
N THR A 3 -19.14 5.52 -21.63
CA THR A 3 -17.90 5.41 -20.88
C THR A 3 -16.72 5.67 -21.83
N ASP A 4 -15.79 6.54 -21.42
CA ASP A 4 -14.55 6.77 -22.13
C ASP A 4 -13.81 5.43 -22.27
N PRO A 5 -13.29 5.06 -23.47
CA PRO A 5 -12.49 3.85 -23.64
C PRO A 5 -11.30 3.77 -22.68
N MET A 6 -10.70 4.89 -22.30
CA MET A 6 -9.61 4.94 -21.31
C MET A 6 -10.11 4.51 -19.93
N GLU A 7 -11.24 5.04 -19.47
CA GLU A 7 -11.85 4.65 -18.19
C GLU A 7 -12.20 3.18 -18.15
N LYS A 8 -12.75 2.67 -19.23
CA LYS A 8 -13.11 1.26 -19.34
C LYS A 8 -11.88 0.35 -19.21
N ARG A 9 -10.78 0.69 -19.88
CA ARG A 9 -9.53 -0.06 -19.79
C ARG A 9 -8.96 -0.01 -18.38
N THR A 10 -9.00 1.15 -17.75
CA THR A 10 -8.50 1.35 -16.37
C THR A 10 -9.29 0.48 -15.40
N ARG A 11 -10.61 0.42 -15.52
CA ARG A 11 -11.45 -0.41 -14.64
C ARG A 11 -11.23 -1.90 -14.86
N VAL A 12 -11.11 -2.34 -16.10
CA VAL A 12 -10.81 -3.74 -16.41
C VAL A 12 -9.45 -4.12 -15.82
N ARG A 13 -8.45 -3.25 -16.01
CA ARG A 13 -7.12 -3.48 -15.46
C ARG A 13 -7.14 -3.53 -13.93
N ALA A 14 -7.85 -2.60 -13.27
CA ALA A 14 -7.97 -2.58 -11.82
C ALA A 14 -8.59 -3.89 -11.29
N ARG A 15 -9.61 -4.40 -11.96
CA ARG A 15 -10.23 -5.68 -11.59
C ARG A 15 -9.24 -6.84 -11.70
N VAL A 16 -8.50 -6.92 -12.81
CA VAL A 16 -7.50 -7.96 -13.02
C VAL A 16 -6.41 -7.89 -11.97
N ILE A 17 -5.89 -6.68 -11.70
CA ILE A 17 -4.85 -6.46 -10.70
C ILE A 17 -5.36 -6.81 -9.30
N SER A 18 -6.59 -6.44 -8.96
CA SER A 18 -7.19 -6.77 -7.66
C SER A 18 -7.21 -8.28 -7.42
N HIS A 19 -7.63 -9.06 -8.41
CA HIS A 19 -7.62 -10.52 -8.32
C HIS A 19 -6.20 -11.07 -8.20
N ALA A 20 -5.26 -10.56 -9.00
CA ALA A 20 -3.87 -11.00 -8.96
C ALA A 20 -3.24 -10.67 -7.59
N LEU A 21 -3.50 -9.49 -7.06
CA LEU A 21 -3.00 -9.07 -5.76
C LEU A 21 -3.52 -9.99 -4.64
N LYS A 22 -4.81 -10.29 -4.66
CA LYS A 22 -5.40 -11.24 -3.72
C LYS A 22 -4.67 -12.57 -3.73
N ASP A 23 -4.46 -13.14 -4.91
CA ASP A 23 -3.80 -14.44 -5.06
C ASP A 23 -2.36 -14.39 -4.54
N ILE A 24 -1.63 -13.34 -4.89
CA ILE A 24 -0.24 -13.16 -4.44
C ILE A 24 -0.17 -13.02 -2.92
N LEU A 25 -0.98 -12.15 -2.33
CA LEU A 25 -0.93 -11.90 -0.90
C LEU A 25 -1.34 -13.14 -0.09
N THR A 26 -2.35 -13.87 -0.55
CA THR A 26 -2.85 -15.06 0.18
C THR A 26 -1.89 -16.25 0.11
N GLU A 27 -0.94 -16.26 -0.81
CA GLU A 27 0.15 -17.25 -0.86
C GLU A 27 1.20 -16.99 0.23
N GLY A 28 1.26 -15.77 0.76
CA GLY A 28 2.18 -15.40 1.83
C GLY A 28 1.58 -15.52 3.22
N ASP A 29 2.35 -15.13 4.24
CA ASP A 29 1.92 -15.23 5.63
C ASP A 29 1.36 -13.92 6.18
N LYS A 30 1.95 -12.79 5.81
CA LYS A 30 1.53 -11.46 6.24
C LYS A 30 1.96 -10.41 5.21
N VAL A 31 1.44 -9.21 5.36
CA VAL A 31 1.74 -8.10 4.46
C VAL A 31 2.35 -6.95 5.25
N ILE A 32 3.49 -6.46 4.78
CA ILE A 32 4.14 -5.25 5.29
C ILE A 32 4.12 -4.21 4.17
N VAL A 33 3.55 -3.06 4.45
CA VAL A 33 3.42 -1.97 3.48
C VAL A 33 4.33 -0.82 3.87
N MET A 34 5.04 -0.25 2.91
CA MET A 34 5.79 0.98 3.12
C MET A 34 5.72 1.89 1.90
N GLY A 35 5.78 3.18 2.15
CA GLY A 35 5.87 4.19 1.10
C GLY A 35 7.30 4.61 0.86
N HIS A 36 7.46 5.83 0.35
CA HIS A 36 8.77 6.44 0.14
C HIS A 36 9.29 7.13 1.42
N LYS A 37 10.56 7.50 1.41
CA LYS A 37 11.15 8.33 2.47
C LYS A 37 10.34 9.61 2.62
N ARG A 38 10.12 10.05 3.87
CA ARG A 38 9.27 11.22 4.19
C ARG A 38 7.91 11.08 3.52
N PRO A 39 7.13 10.06 3.90
CA PRO A 39 5.87 9.80 3.24
C PRO A 39 4.90 10.98 3.39
N ASP A 40 4.17 11.25 2.34
CA ASP A 40 3.11 12.24 2.33
C ASP A 40 1.74 11.57 2.59
N LEU A 41 0.68 12.36 2.52
CA LEU A 41 -0.67 11.84 2.75
C LEU A 41 -1.08 10.80 1.71
N ASP A 42 -0.62 10.94 0.47
CA ASP A 42 -0.91 9.97 -0.57
C ASP A 42 -0.27 8.61 -0.25
N ALA A 43 1.00 8.61 0.15
CA ALA A 43 1.70 7.38 0.54
C ALA A 43 1.02 6.70 1.73
N ILE A 44 0.65 7.48 2.75
CA ILE A 44 -0.01 6.93 3.96
C ILE A 44 -1.42 6.42 3.61
N GLY A 45 -2.19 7.16 2.84
CA GLY A 45 -3.51 6.72 2.40
C GLY A 45 -3.45 5.43 1.59
N ALA A 46 -2.52 5.35 0.65
CA ALA A 46 -2.30 4.14 -0.14
C ALA A 46 -1.89 2.96 0.76
N ALA A 47 -1.00 3.19 1.72
CA ALA A 47 -0.54 2.14 2.63
C ALA A 47 -1.67 1.61 3.51
N ILE A 48 -2.48 2.50 4.06
CA ILE A 48 -3.67 2.11 4.84
C ILE A 48 -4.62 1.29 3.97
N GLY A 49 -4.84 1.72 2.73
CA GLY A 49 -5.71 1.01 1.79
C GLY A 49 -5.22 -0.41 1.48
N VAL A 50 -3.92 -0.60 1.26
CA VAL A 50 -3.33 -1.94 1.06
C VAL A 50 -3.48 -2.79 2.32
N SER A 51 -3.24 -2.22 3.50
CA SER A 51 -3.44 -2.94 4.75
C SER A 51 -4.90 -3.40 4.89
N ARG A 52 -5.84 -2.56 4.49
CA ARG A 52 -7.27 -2.90 4.49
C ARG A 52 -7.55 -4.06 3.53
N PHE A 53 -6.98 -4.00 2.32
CA PHE A 53 -7.12 -5.06 1.32
C PHE A 53 -6.67 -6.42 1.91
N ALA A 54 -5.51 -6.43 2.57
CA ALA A 54 -4.98 -7.64 3.19
C ALA A 54 -5.89 -8.16 4.31
N LEU A 55 -6.37 -7.28 5.19
CA LEU A 55 -7.27 -7.65 6.28
C LEU A 55 -8.59 -8.22 5.76
N MET A 56 -9.13 -7.68 4.68
CA MET A 56 -10.34 -8.20 4.04
C MET A 56 -10.15 -9.62 3.50
N ASN A 57 -8.91 -10.01 3.27
CA ASN A 57 -8.54 -11.36 2.82
C ASN A 57 -7.95 -12.21 3.95
N ASN A 58 -8.24 -11.84 5.20
CA ASN A 58 -7.86 -12.58 6.42
C ASN A 58 -6.35 -12.71 6.63
N LEU A 59 -5.59 -11.70 6.18
CA LEU A 59 -4.15 -11.63 6.38
C LEU A 59 -3.80 -10.57 7.42
N GLU A 60 -2.75 -10.84 8.20
CA GLU A 60 -2.13 -9.81 9.02
C GLU A 60 -1.51 -8.76 8.10
N ALA A 61 -1.64 -7.50 8.47
CA ALA A 61 -1.11 -6.39 7.67
C ALA A 61 -0.60 -5.27 8.57
N TYR A 62 0.54 -4.72 8.20
CA TYR A 62 1.22 -3.66 8.95
C TYR A 62 1.73 -2.59 7.99
N VAL A 63 1.79 -1.36 8.48
CA VAL A 63 2.34 -0.21 7.75
C VAL A 63 3.59 0.26 8.49
N VAL A 64 4.71 0.35 7.79
CA VAL A 64 5.98 0.80 8.39
C VAL A 64 6.00 2.32 8.43
N LEU A 65 6.22 2.86 9.60
CA LEU A 65 6.40 4.29 9.80
C LEU A 65 7.20 4.52 11.08
N ASN A 66 8.32 5.23 10.97
CA ASN A 66 9.13 5.59 12.13
C ASN A 66 8.78 7.00 12.59
N GLU A 67 8.98 7.30 13.85
CA GLU A 67 8.71 8.64 14.39
C GLU A 67 9.46 9.73 13.62
N SER A 68 10.70 9.44 13.22
CA SER A 68 11.53 10.37 12.44
C SER A 68 10.99 10.65 11.02
N ASP A 69 10.06 9.83 10.52
CA ASP A 69 9.47 10.01 9.20
C ASP A 69 8.28 10.99 9.20
N ILE A 70 7.84 11.40 10.39
CA ILE A 70 6.59 12.15 10.54
C ILE A 70 6.88 13.65 10.57
N ASP A 71 6.48 14.36 9.50
CA ASP A 71 6.55 15.82 9.44
C ASP A 71 5.31 16.45 10.12
N PRO A 72 5.26 17.78 10.30
CA PRO A 72 4.11 18.42 10.95
C PRO A 72 2.76 18.17 10.28
N THR A 73 2.72 18.04 8.95
CA THR A 73 1.48 17.74 8.22
C THR A 73 1.01 16.34 8.52
N LEU A 74 1.92 15.39 8.46
CA LEU A 74 1.61 13.99 8.75
C LEU A 74 1.28 13.79 10.24
N ARG A 75 1.89 14.57 11.13
CA ARG A 75 1.62 14.50 12.58
C ARG A 75 0.12 14.65 12.89
N ARG A 76 -0.55 15.57 12.22
CA ARG A 76 -2.00 15.79 12.45
C ARG A 76 -2.81 14.56 12.12
N VAL A 77 -2.48 13.90 11.02
CA VAL A 77 -3.16 12.67 10.60
C VAL A 77 -2.82 11.53 11.56
N MET A 78 -1.56 11.41 11.96
CA MET A 78 -1.15 10.34 12.88
C MET A 78 -1.77 10.52 14.26
N ASP A 79 -1.97 11.75 14.73
CA ASP A 79 -2.67 12.00 16.00
C ASP A 79 -4.13 11.51 15.94
N GLU A 80 -4.80 11.66 14.79
CA GLU A 80 -6.14 11.13 14.59
C GLU A 80 -6.13 9.60 14.50
N ILE A 81 -5.14 9.03 13.84
CA ILE A 81 -4.96 7.57 13.74
C ILE A 81 -4.74 6.98 15.14
N ASP A 82 -3.97 7.64 15.98
CA ASP A 82 -3.67 7.17 17.33
C ASP A 82 -4.92 7.06 18.22
N LYS A 83 -5.99 7.77 17.89
CA LYS A 83 -7.27 7.68 18.60
C LYS A 83 -8.09 6.45 18.20
N LYS A 84 -7.68 5.71 17.19
CA LYS A 84 -8.37 4.53 16.68
C LYS A 84 -7.50 3.29 16.89
N PRO A 85 -7.78 2.47 17.92
CA PRO A 85 -6.91 1.35 18.27
C PRO A 85 -6.63 0.37 17.13
N GLU A 86 -7.64 0.02 16.35
CA GLU A 86 -7.50 -0.92 15.25
C GLU A 86 -6.55 -0.41 14.16
N LEU A 87 -6.61 0.88 13.87
CA LEU A 87 -5.75 1.49 12.86
C LEU A 87 -4.35 1.74 13.42
N LYS A 88 -4.26 2.20 14.66
CA LYS A 88 -2.99 2.41 15.34
C LYS A 88 -2.14 1.15 15.38
N GLU A 89 -2.74 0.00 15.66
CA GLU A 89 -2.06 -1.28 15.76
C GLU A 89 -1.39 -1.72 14.45
N ARG A 90 -1.85 -1.22 13.31
CA ARG A 90 -1.26 -1.55 12.02
C ARG A 90 0.08 -0.87 11.79
N PHE A 91 0.35 0.24 12.50
CA PHE A 91 1.59 1.01 12.31
C PHE A 91 2.70 0.45 13.18
N ILE A 92 3.81 0.10 12.55
CA ILE A 92 4.98 -0.49 13.19
C ILE A 92 6.24 0.24 12.76
N THR A 93 7.30 0.09 13.53
CA THR A 93 8.62 0.65 13.19
C THR A 93 9.34 -0.24 12.17
N SER A 94 10.41 0.28 11.58
CA SER A 94 11.30 -0.51 10.72
C SER A 94 11.88 -1.71 11.47
N ASP A 95 12.26 -1.54 12.73
CA ASP A 95 12.82 -2.63 13.53
C ASP A 95 11.79 -3.74 13.76
N ASP A 96 10.56 -3.37 14.08
CA ASP A 96 9.47 -4.34 14.22
C ASP A 96 9.23 -5.10 12.92
N ALA A 97 9.23 -4.38 11.79
CA ALA A 97 9.06 -4.99 10.48
C ALA A 97 10.16 -6.01 10.18
N TRP A 98 11.42 -5.61 10.42
CA TRP A 98 12.55 -6.50 10.22
C TRP A 98 12.42 -7.77 11.05
N ASP A 99 12.06 -7.64 12.32
CA ASP A 99 11.98 -8.77 13.25
C ASP A 99 10.84 -9.74 12.92
N MET A 100 9.71 -9.25 12.42
CA MET A 100 8.57 -10.13 12.13
C MET A 100 8.61 -10.77 10.75
N MET A 101 9.48 -10.31 9.85
CA MET A 101 9.54 -10.83 8.48
C MET A 101 10.01 -12.26 8.41
N THR A 102 9.31 -13.05 7.59
CA THR A 102 9.70 -14.42 7.22
C THR A 102 9.96 -14.48 5.71
N SER A 103 10.36 -15.63 5.21
CA SER A 103 10.54 -15.85 3.77
C SER A 103 9.22 -15.74 2.98
N LYS A 104 8.08 -15.81 3.67
CA LYS A 104 6.74 -15.75 3.07
C LYS A 104 6.07 -14.39 3.24
N THR A 105 6.71 -13.44 3.90
CA THR A 105 6.16 -12.10 4.07
C THR A 105 6.21 -11.35 2.75
N THR A 106 5.09 -10.75 2.35
CA THR A 106 5.04 -9.90 1.17
C THR A 106 5.20 -8.44 1.58
N VAL A 107 6.20 -7.77 0.98
CA VAL A 107 6.39 -6.33 1.15
C VAL A 107 5.73 -5.63 -0.04
N VAL A 108 4.76 -4.76 0.24
CA VAL A 108 4.10 -3.94 -0.77
C VAL A 108 4.65 -2.52 -0.65
N VAL A 109 5.26 -2.04 -1.72
CA VAL A 109 5.76 -0.67 -1.80
C VAL A 109 4.75 0.18 -2.53
N VAL A 110 4.33 1.27 -1.92
CA VAL A 110 3.37 2.20 -2.48
C VAL A 110 3.98 3.58 -2.70
N ASP A 111 3.53 4.26 -3.75
CA ASP A 111 3.87 5.64 -4.08
C ASP A 111 5.33 5.86 -4.47
N THR A 112 6.08 4.81 -4.69
CA THR A 112 7.39 4.82 -5.34
C THR A 112 7.67 3.44 -5.94
N HIS A 113 8.58 3.40 -6.91
CA HIS A 113 9.07 2.15 -7.52
C HIS A 113 10.59 2.09 -7.49
N LYS A 114 11.23 3.09 -6.87
CA LYS A 114 12.69 3.22 -6.83
C LYS A 114 13.23 2.68 -5.50
N PRO A 115 14.16 1.71 -5.52
CA PRO A 115 14.69 1.14 -4.28
C PRO A 115 15.29 2.18 -3.34
N GLU A 116 15.99 3.16 -3.88
CA GLU A 116 16.65 4.23 -3.10
C GLU A 116 15.67 5.19 -2.46
N MET A 117 14.41 5.19 -2.89
CA MET A 117 13.38 6.08 -2.37
C MET A 117 12.46 5.44 -1.35
N VAL A 118 12.52 4.12 -1.16
CA VAL A 118 11.66 3.46 -0.19
C VAL A 118 12.01 3.88 1.24
N LEU A 119 11.03 3.82 2.11
CA LEU A 119 11.18 4.24 3.50
C LEU A 119 12.32 3.49 4.20
N ASP A 120 12.45 2.19 3.97
CA ASP A 120 13.53 1.37 4.53
C ASP A 120 14.02 0.34 3.51
N GLU A 121 15.22 0.57 2.95
CA GLU A 121 15.81 -0.31 1.96
C GLU A 121 16.18 -1.68 2.54
N ASN A 122 16.54 -1.75 3.82
CA ASN A 122 16.90 -3.03 4.44
C ASN A 122 15.70 -3.96 4.52
N VAL A 123 14.53 -3.42 4.87
CA VAL A 123 13.27 -4.18 4.87
C VAL A 123 12.97 -4.66 3.45
N LEU A 124 13.10 -3.79 2.45
CA LEU A 124 12.90 -4.15 1.06
C LEU A 124 13.83 -5.28 0.62
N ASN A 125 15.12 -5.15 0.93
CA ASN A 125 16.13 -6.13 0.51
C ASN A 125 15.98 -7.48 1.20
N LYS A 126 15.46 -7.51 2.41
CA LYS A 126 15.17 -8.75 3.13
C LYS A 126 14.01 -9.53 2.50
N ALA A 127 13.08 -8.81 1.85
CA ALA A 127 11.86 -9.41 1.32
C ALA A 127 12.13 -10.32 0.12
N ASN A 128 11.62 -11.56 0.17
CA ASN A 128 11.59 -12.47 -0.97
C ASN A 128 10.39 -12.21 -1.88
N ARG A 129 9.36 -11.57 -1.36
CA ARG A 129 8.10 -11.34 -2.05
C ARG A 129 7.81 -9.84 -2.04
N LYS A 130 7.75 -9.24 -3.23
CA LYS A 130 7.60 -7.79 -3.39
C LYS A 130 6.50 -7.47 -4.37
N VAL A 131 5.74 -6.41 -4.06
CA VAL A 131 4.70 -5.85 -4.93
C VAL A 131 4.92 -4.33 -4.99
N VAL A 132 4.74 -3.74 -6.16
CA VAL A 132 4.87 -2.29 -6.37
C VAL A 132 3.55 -1.73 -6.88
N ILE A 133 3.04 -0.70 -6.20
CA ILE A 133 1.85 0.06 -6.62
C ILE A 133 2.21 1.54 -6.61
N ASP A 134 2.19 2.18 -7.77
CA ASP A 134 2.63 3.55 -7.92
C ASP A 134 1.91 4.25 -9.06
N HIS A 135 1.77 5.58 -8.99
CA HIS A 135 1.18 6.38 -10.06
C HIS A 135 2.21 7.24 -10.81
N HIS A 136 3.45 7.21 -10.39
CA HIS A 136 4.51 7.97 -11.06
C HIS A 136 4.92 7.31 -12.38
N ARG A 137 5.48 8.09 -13.29
CA ARG A 137 6.05 7.54 -14.52
C ARG A 137 7.29 6.72 -14.19
N ARG A 138 7.45 5.61 -14.89
CA ARG A 138 8.57 4.71 -14.67
C ARG A 138 9.91 5.41 -14.93
N GLY A 139 10.79 5.36 -13.93
CA GLY A 139 12.18 5.81 -14.04
C GLY A 139 13.11 4.66 -14.43
N GLU A 140 14.41 4.95 -14.50
CA GLU A 140 15.43 3.95 -14.81
C GLU A 140 15.66 2.97 -13.66
N SER A 141 15.64 3.48 -12.43
CA SER A 141 15.78 2.65 -11.24
C SER A 141 14.45 2.01 -10.87
N PHE A 142 14.47 0.70 -10.64
CA PHE A 142 13.26 -0.04 -10.31
C PHE A 142 13.55 -1.18 -9.32
N ILE A 143 12.61 -1.40 -8.42
CA ILE A 143 12.66 -2.52 -7.47
C ILE A 143 12.80 -3.83 -8.24
N SER A 144 13.76 -4.68 -7.82
CA SER A 144 14.08 -5.92 -8.52
C SER A 144 13.12 -7.06 -8.17
N ASN A 145 12.80 -7.86 -9.18
CA ASN A 145 12.04 -9.11 -9.05
C ASN A 145 10.68 -8.96 -8.32
N PRO A 146 9.86 -7.96 -8.64
CA PRO A 146 8.53 -7.86 -8.04
C PRO A 146 7.62 -8.97 -8.58
N LEU A 147 6.76 -9.51 -7.71
CA LEU A 147 5.73 -10.47 -8.11
C LEU A 147 4.60 -9.81 -8.88
N LEU A 148 4.37 -8.53 -8.62
CA LEU A 148 3.33 -7.75 -9.27
C LEU A 148 3.77 -6.28 -9.30
N VAL A 149 3.51 -5.63 -10.43
CA VAL A 149 3.71 -4.18 -10.60
C VAL A 149 2.40 -3.58 -11.10
N TYR A 150 1.86 -2.64 -10.35
CA TYR A 150 0.72 -1.85 -10.79
C TYR A 150 1.15 -0.40 -10.88
N MET A 151 1.43 0.04 -12.08
CA MET A 151 1.86 1.41 -12.40
C MET A 151 0.81 2.06 -13.29
N GLU A 152 0.22 3.17 -12.84
CA GLU A 152 -0.79 3.87 -13.62
C GLU A 152 -0.57 5.38 -13.55
N PRO A 153 0.22 5.96 -14.48
CA PRO A 153 0.55 7.38 -14.44
C PRO A 153 -0.63 8.32 -14.67
N TYR A 154 -1.74 7.80 -15.18
CA TYR A 154 -2.94 8.61 -15.43
C TYR A 154 -3.81 8.78 -14.19
N ALA A 155 -3.57 7.99 -13.14
CA ALA A 155 -4.28 8.18 -11.88
C ALA A 155 -3.78 9.45 -11.19
N SER A 156 -4.67 10.11 -10.47
CA SER A 156 -4.31 11.35 -9.76
C SER A 156 -3.45 11.09 -8.53
N SER A 157 -3.52 9.88 -7.97
CA SER A 157 -2.74 9.49 -6.79
C SER A 157 -2.65 7.97 -6.67
N THR A 158 -1.68 7.49 -5.90
CA THR A 158 -1.56 6.07 -5.58
C THR A 158 -2.72 5.62 -4.68
N ALA A 159 -3.17 6.49 -3.77
CA ALA A 159 -4.33 6.19 -2.92
C ALA A 159 -5.59 5.92 -3.76
N GLU A 160 -5.78 6.66 -4.86
CA GLU A 160 -6.89 6.42 -5.79
C GLU A 160 -6.80 5.04 -6.43
N LEU A 161 -5.60 4.63 -6.86
CA LEU A 161 -5.38 3.29 -7.42
C LEU A 161 -5.77 2.20 -6.43
N VAL A 162 -5.34 2.34 -5.18
CA VAL A 162 -5.63 1.35 -4.14
C VAL A 162 -7.12 1.32 -3.82
N THR A 163 -7.76 2.49 -3.77
CA THR A 163 -9.21 2.58 -3.55
C THR A 163 -9.98 1.79 -4.61
N GLU A 164 -9.57 1.90 -5.88
CA GLU A 164 -10.19 1.13 -6.95
C GLU A 164 -10.00 -0.38 -6.77
N LEU A 165 -8.82 -0.80 -6.33
CA LEU A 165 -8.58 -2.23 -6.07
C LEU A 165 -9.51 -2.77 -4.99
N LEU A 166 -9.81 -1.97 -3.97
CA LEU A 166 -10.71 -2.37 -2.88
C LEU A 166 -12.15 -2.60 -3.36
N GLU A 167 -12.58 -1.90 -4.40
CA GLU A 167 -13.94 -2.03 -4.96
C GLU A 167 -14.21 -3.43 -5.50
N TYR A 168 -13.18 -4.18 -5.89
CA TYR A 168 -13.32 -5.53 -6.45
C TYR A 168 -13.13 -6.63 -5.42
N GLN A 169 -13.07 -6.28 -4.14
CA GLN A 169 -12.97 -7.25 -3.05
C GLN A 169 -14.30 -7.40 -2.34
N PRO A 170 -14.65 -8.62 -1.86
CA PRO A 170 -15.85 -8.81 -1.06
C PRO A 170 -15.76 -7.99 0.22
N THR A 171 -16.77 -7.16 0.49
CA THR A 171 -16.77 -6.29 1.65
C THR A 171 -17.86 -6.70 2.62
N GLU A 172 -17.52 -7.48 3.62
CA GLU A 172 -18.36 -7.68 4.80
C GLU A 172 -18.12 -6.58 5.83
N GLN A 173 -16.99 -5.87 5.69
CA GLN A 173 -16.59 -4.81 6.59
C GLN A 173 -16.51 -3.48 5.85
N ARG A 174 -17.12 -2.45 6.43
CA ARG A 174 -17.05 -1.09 5.90
C ARG A 174 -15.75 -0.44 6.32
N LEU A 175 -15.17 0.42 5.46
CA LEU A 175 -14.05 1.27 5.82
C LEU A 175 -14.45 2.18 6.97
N THR A 176 -13.52 2.46 7.87
CA THR A 176 -13.73 3.47 8.90
C THR A 176 -13.77 4.85 8.25
N ARG A 177 -14.42 5.81 8.92
CA ARG A 177 -14.48 7.18 8.43
C ARG A 177 -13.10 7.79 8.22
N LEU A 178 -12.15 7.50 9.13
CA LEU A 178 -10.79 8.02 9.01
C LEU A 178 -10.07 7.41 7.82
N GLU A 179 -10.18 6.11 7.60
CA GLU A 179 -9.59 5.43 6.44
C GLU A 179 -10.09 6.07 5.14
N SER A 180 -11.39 6.27 5.03
CA SER A 180 -11.99 6.93 3.86
C SER A 180 -11.44 8.34 3.66
N THR A 181 -11.30 9.12 4.73
CA THR A 181 -10.78 10.48 4.67
C THR A 181 -9.33 10.52 4.20
N VAL A 182 -8.49 9.60 4.68
CA VAL A 182 -7.07 9.55 4.32
C VAL A 182 -6.87 9.04 2.88
N MET A 183 -7.71 8.11 2.43
CA MET A 183 -7.61 7.54 1.08
C MET A 183 -8.08 8.50 -0.01
N TYR A 184 -8.95 9.41 0.27
CA TYR A 184 -9.45 10.43 -0.66
C TYR A 184 -8.84 11.80 -0.37
#